data_f35b30ff5f267b2fa0bd7dc293957ae1
#
_entry.id   f35b30ff5f267b2fa0bd7dc293957ae1
#
_cell.length_a   1.000
_cell.length_b   1.000
_cell.length_c   1.000
_cell.angle_alpha   90.00
_cell.angle_beta   90.00
_cell.angle_gamma   90.00
#
_symmetry.space_group_name_H-M   'P 1'
#
loop_
_entity.id
_entity.type
_entity.pdbx_description
1 polymer ?
#
loop_
_entity_poly.entity_id
_entity_poly.type
_entity_poly.pdbx_seq_one_letter_code
_entity_poly.pdbx_strand_id
1 'polypeptide(L)'
;MKIGIFYRTDYVVPAKEVYEKLKSHFDILFFKDSSENFPEVVDDKTFEPQAVISVGGDGTVLRVLKKVKCPVIGVKAGRLGFFSGYLLSEIDKLIEDLKNWNFVEDKRWILRVESQVGVFFAINDAVLQKDVSQKIVDFTVEMTDGTFYYHADGLVVSTPTGSSAYALALGGPIILPNVEAFEITPMAPQFLATRSLVIPSTEKIKITVSDMVSLVVDGDVVGKVKEVYVRKCSKVITLLRPKSYDFSTSIKEKIGYGKMLLKNGSE
;
A
#
# COMPACT_ATOMS: atom_id res chain seq x y z
N MET A 1 -9.43 25.10 -8.31
CA MET A 1 -9.41 23.70 -7.80
C MET A 1 -8.31 23.59 -6.75
N LYS A 2 -8.63 23.02 -5.59
CA LYS A 2 -7.68 22.85 -4.47
C LYS A 2 -6.94 21.50 -4.58
N ILE A 3 -5.60 21.52 -4.57
CA ILE A 3 -4.74 20.35 -4.66
C ILE A 3 -3.77 20.33 -3.48
N GLY A 4 -3.72 19.20 -2.80
CA GLY A 4 -2.70 18.96 -1.77
C GLY A 4 -1.41 18.41 -2.37
N ILE A 5 -0.26 18.77 -1.83
CA ILE A 5 1.02 18.12 -2.15
C ILE A 5 1.60 17.50 -0.87
N PHE A 6 2.01 16.26 -0.98
CA PHE A 6 2.72 15.54 0.07
C PHE A 6 4.02 14.93 -0.50
N TYR A 7 5.12 15.04 0.25
CA TYR A 7 6.41 14.46 -0.13
C TYR A 7 7.22 14.07 1.11
N ARG A 8 8.24 13.26 0.91
CA ARG A 8 9.25 12.99 1.94
C ARG A 8 10.43 13.95 1.76
N THR A 9 11.20 14.17 2.81
CA THR A 9 12.36 15.08 2.83
C THR A 9 13.42 14.78 1.76
N ASP A 10 13.57 13.51 1.39
CA ASP A 10 14.46 13.07 0.30
C ASP A 10 13.92 13.40 -1.12
N TYR A 11 12.67 13.86 -1.23
CA TYR A 11 12.01 14.24 -2.49
C TYR A 11 11.70 15.74 -2.60
N VAL A 12 12.41 16.60 -1.85
CA VAL A 12 12.22 18.07 -1.88
C VAL A 12 12.38 18.65 -3.27
N VAL A 13 13.44 18.27 -4.01
CA VAL A 13 13.70 18.82 -5.35
C VAL A 13 12.60 18.44 -6.33
N PRO A 14 12.19 17.15 -6.48
CA PRO A 14 11.04 16.79 -7.29
C PRO A 14 9.74 17.49 -6.85
N ALA A 15 9.50 17.64 -5.54
CA ALA A 15 8.29 18.30 -5.03
C ALA A 15 8.25 19.77 -5.39
N LYS A 16 9.39 20.47 -5.37
CA LYS A 16 9.51 21.86 -5.86
C LYS A 16 9.19 21.98 -7.34
N GLU A 17 9.70 21.07 -8.16
CA GLU A 17 9.40 21.06 -9.60
C GLU A 17 7.89 20.88 -9.85
N VAL A 18 7.25 19.93 -9.14
CA VAL A 18 5.80 19.73 -9.20
C VAL A 18 5.05 20.99 -8.80
N TYR A 19 5.42 21.62 -7.68
CA TYR A 19 4.81 22.84 -7.19
C TYR A 19 4.91 24.00 -8.20
N GLU A 20 6.13 24.27 -8.71
CA GLU A 20 6.37 25.38 -9.64
C GLU A 20 5.50 25.27 -10.89
N LYS A 21 5.28 24.07 -11.41
CA LYS A 21 4.41 23.84 -12.57
C LYS A 21 2.93 23.93 -12.25
N LEU A 22 2.50 23.53 -11.04
CA LEU A 22 1.09 23.48 -10.66
C LEU A 22 0.53 24.80 -10.13
N LYS A 23 1.34 25.63 -9.46
CA LYS A 23 0.91 26.83 -8.73
C LYS A 23 0.21 27.89 -9.59
N SER A 24 0.49 27.95 -10.90
CA SER A 24 -0.18 28.86 -11.83
C SER A 24 -1.56 28.38 -12.28
N HIS A 25 -1.95 27.15 -11.96
CA HIS A 25 -3.17 26.50 -12.43
C HIS A 25 -4.14 26.16 -11.31
N PHE A 26 -3.63 25.93 -10.09
CA PHE A 26 -4.39 25.40 -8.96
C PHE A 26 -4.03 26.09 -7.64
N ASP A 27 -4.98 26.08 -6.69
CA ASP A 27 -4.69 26.44 -5.29
C ASP A 27 -3.95 25.28 -4.64
N ILE A 28 -2.69 25.48 -4.28
CA ILE A 28 -1.82 24.43 -3.75
C ILE A 28 -1.64 24.61 -2.25
N LEU A 29 -1.83 23.49 -1.51
CA LEU A 29 -1.42 23.39 -0.11
C LEU A 29 -0.53 22.20 0.12
N PHE A 30 0.46 22.36 1.01
CA PHE A 30 1.31 21.28 1.48
C PHE A 30 0.78 20.70 2.78
N PHE A 31 0.91 19.40 2.97
CA PHE A 31 0.66 18.79 4.27
C PHE A 31 1.77 19.14 5.26
N LYS A 32 1.41 19.27 6.54
CA LYS A 32 2.31 19.71 7.63
C LYS A 32 3.62 18.94 7.69
N ASP A 33 3.60 17.63 7.48
CA ASP A 33 4.80 16.79 7.45
C ASP A 33 5.74 17.09 6.27
N SER A 34 5.29 17.92 5.32
CA SER A 34 6.00 18.24 4.09
C SER A 34 6.31 19.74 3.96
N SER A 35 5.81 20.56 4.89
CA SER A 35 5.80 22.02 4.77
C SER A 35 7.12 22.71 5.14
N GLU A 36 8.04 22.03 5.80
CA GLU A 36 9.27 22.64 6.33
C GLU A 36 10.14 23.33 5.26
N ASN A 37 10.01 22.95 4.00
CA ASN A 37 10.78 23.50 2.89
C ASN A 37 10.03 24.51 2.03
N PHE A 38 8.78 24.87 2.41
CA PHE A 38 7.93 25.79 1.67
C PHE A 38 7.30 26.79 2.63
N PRO A 39 7.78 28.06 2.66
CA PRO A 39 7.33 29.08 3.64
C PRO A 39 5.88 29.56 3.41
N GLU A 40 5.28 29.25 2.28
CA GLU A 40 3.93 29.69 1.90
C GLU A 40 2.82 28.74 2.38
N VAL A 41 3.18 27.72 3.15
CA VAL A 41 2.23 26.70 3.59
C VAL A 41 1.49 27.14 4.82
N VAL A 42 0.20 27.31 4.67
CA VAL A 42 -0.74 27.53 5.78
C VAL A 42 -1.17 26.18 6.33
N ASP A 43 -1.00 25.97 7.66
CA ASP A 43 -1.59 24.84 8.40
C ASP A 43 -3.11 25.07 8.50
N ASP A 44 -3.78 24.98 7.36
CA ASP A 44 -5.22 25.20 7.28
C ASP A 44 -5.98 23.89 7.43
N LYS A 45 -6.45 23.65 8.67
CA LYS A 45 -7.32 22.51 8.97
C LYS A 45 -8.65 22.51 8.20
N THR A 46 -9.00 23.65 7.58
CA THR A 46 -10.20 23.82 6.75
C THR A 46 -9.93 23.51 5.27
N PHE A 47 -8.68 23.24 4.89
CA PHE A 47 -8.35 22.91 3.52
C PHE A 47 -8.76 21.48 3.20
N GLU A 48 -9.80 21.37 2.42
CA GLU A 48 -10.25 20.10 1.87
C GLU A 48 -9.82 20.02 0.39
N PRO A 49 -8.70 19.37 0.07
CA PRO A 49 -8.26 19.20 -1.32
C PRO A 49 -9.18 18.24 -2.06
N GLN A 50 -9.39 18.49 -3.35
CA GLN A 50 -10.10 17.57 -4.24
C GLN A 50 -9.28 16.33 -4.56
N ALA A 51 -7.95 16.48 -4.58
CA ALA A 51 -6.99 15.39 -4.68
C ALA A 51 -5.67 15.77 -4.01
N VAL A 52 -4.88 14.75 -3.63
CA VAL A 52 -3.52 14.93 -3.09
C VAL A 52 -2.51 14.30 -4.04
N ILE A 53 -1.52 15.07 -4.46
CA ILE A 53 -0.37 14.59 -5.20
C ILE A 53 0.69 14.14 -4.20
N SER A 54 1.04 12.86 -4.24
CA SER A 54 2.12 12.29 -3.45
C SER A 54 3.38 12.18 -4.29
N VAL A 55 4.40 12.97 -3.97
CA VAL A 55 5.69 12.96 -4.67
C VAL A 55 6.66 12.05 -3.93
N GLY A 56 6.99 10.90 -4.53
CA GLY A 56 7.88 9.92 -3.91
C GLY A 56 7.64 8.50 -4.38
N GLY A 57 8.10 7.54 -3.59
CA GLY A 57 7.90 6.11 -3.82
C GLY A 57 6.58 5.58 -3.25
N ASP A 58 6.32 4.27 -3.44
CA ASP A 58 5.10 3.61 -2.96
C ASP A 58 4.89 3.80 -1.45
N GLY A 59 5.95 3.78 -0.63
CA GLY A 59 5.83 4.04 0.81
C GLY A 59 5.38 5.47 1.15
N THR A 60 5.69 6.47 0.29
CA THR A 60 5.19 7.83 0.46
C THR A 60 3.70 7.90 0.16
N VAL A 61 3.27 7.27 -0.94
CA VAL A 61 1.85 7.19 -1.32
C VAL A 61 1.04 6.44 -0.24
N LEU A 62 1.56 5.33 0.27
CA LEU A 62 0.93 4.56 1.35
C LEU A 62 0.70 5.43 2.61
N ARG A 63 1.69 6.24 2.99
CA ARG A 63 1.59 7.15 4.13
C ARG A 63 0.50 8.21 3.93
N VAL A 64 0.38 8.77 2.73
CA VAL A 64 -0.68 9.74 2.40
C VAL A 64 -2.06 9.10 2.45
N LEU A 65 -2.22 7.93 1.84
CA LEU A 65 -3.49 7.20 1.79
C LEU A 65 -4.06 6.88 3.18
N LYS A 66 -3.19 6.73 4.19
CA LYS A 66 -3.61 6.56 5.60
C LYS A 66 -4.13 7.87 6.23
N LYS A 67 -3.71 9.03 5.73
CA LYS A 67 -3.97 10.34 6.35
C LYS A 67 -5.14 11.09 5.72
N VAL A 68 -5.41 10.88 4.43
CA VAL A 68 -6.39 11.66 3.68
C VAL A 68 -7.65 10.85 3.34
N LYS A 69 -8.76 11.55 3.13
CA LYS A 69 -10.02 10.95 2.67
C LYS A 69 -10.26 11.17 1.17
N CYS A 70 -9.59 12.16 0.59
CA CYS A 70 -9.69 12.46 -0.84
C CYS A 70 -8.82 11.51 -1.66
N PRO A 71 -9.05 11.42 -2.98
CA PRO A 71 -8.22 10.63 -3.88
C PRO A 71 -6.74 11.08 -3.89
N VAL A 72 -5.84 10.12 -4.15
CA VAL A 72 -4.39 10.36 -4.19
C VAL A 72 -3.83 10.07 -5.58
N ILE A 73 -2.93 10.92 -6.05
CA ILE A 73 -2.18 10.78 -7.30
C ILE A 73 -0.72 10.55 -6.94
N GLY A 74 -0.17 9.40 -7.27
CA GLY A 74 1.25 9.12 -7.07
C GLY A 74 2.09 9.66 -8.23
N VAL A 75 3.07 10.52 -7.93
CA VAL A 75 4.08 11.01 -8.87
C VAL A 75 5.46 10.56 -8.43
N LYS A 76 6.23 9.97 -9.33
CA LYS A 76 7.53 9.39 -9.05
C LYS A 76 8.66 9.94 -9.92
N ALA A 77 9.77 10.28 -9.28
CA ALA A 77 11.03 10.49 -9.96
C ALA A 77 11.72 9.12 -10.15
N GLY A 78 11.89 8.67 -11.38
CA GLY A 78 12.46 7.37 -11.73
C GLY A 78 11.44 6.33 -12.18
N ARG A 79 11.67 5.03 -11.91
CA ARG A 79 10.79 3.95 -12.40
C ARG A 79 9.45 3.93 -11.70
N LEU A 80 8.35 3.64 -12.44
CA LEU A 80 7.00 3.51 -11.89
C LEU A 80 6.96 2.49 -10.74
N GLY A 81 6.13 2.80 -9.74
CA GLY A 81 5.77 1.91 -8.65
C GLY A 81 4.37 1.35 -8.83
N PHE A 82 3.89 0.58 -7.86
CA PHE A 82 2.52 0.05 -7.88
C PHE A 82 1.47 1.12 -7.54
N PHE A 83 1.85 2.18 -6.80
CA PHE A 83 0.96 3.27 -6.45
C PHE A 83 1.13 4.52 -7.32
N SER A 84 2.22 4.63 -8.08
CA SER A 84 2.46 5.80 -8.94
C SER A 84 1.66 5.69 -10.23
N GLY A 85 1.01 6.79 -10.63
CA GLY A 85 0.29 6.91 -11.90
C GLY A 85 1.04 7.75 -12.94
N TYR A 86 1.96 8.61 -12.48
CA TYR A 86 2.72 9.52 -13.31
C TYR A 86 4.19 9.49 -12.96
N LEU A 87 5.03 9.71 -13.96
CA LEU A 87 6.43 10.08 -13.78
C LEU A 87 6.56 11.60 -13.61
N LEU A 88 7.65 12.06 -12.99
CA LEU A 88 7.95 13.49 -12.87
C LEU A 88 8.01 14.19 -14.24
N SER A 89 8.52 13.50 -15.26
CA SER A 89 8.55 13.98 -16.65
C SER A 89 7.16 14.15 -17.29
N GLU A 90 6.11 13.61 -16.69
CA GLU A 90 4.72 13.65 -17.19
C GLU A 90 3.86 14.70 -16.47
N ILE A 91 4.47 15.66 -15.73
CA ILE A 91 3.70 16.67 -14.96
C ILE A 91 2.81 17.51 -15.85
N ASP A 92 3.21 17.84 -17.07
CA ASP A 92 2.41 18.64 -17.98
C ASP A 92 1.13 17.88 -18.40
N LYS A 93 1.23 16.57 -18.62
CA LYS A 93 0.08 15.69 -18.81
C LYS A 93 -0.81 15.61 -17.55
N LEU A 94 -0.20 15.53 -16.37
CA LEU A 94 -0.96 15.54 -15.10
C LEU A 94 -1.76 16.83 -14.94
N ILE A 95 -1.21 18.00 -15.34
CA ILE A 95 -1.91 19.29 -15.30
C ILE A 95 -3.13 19.26 -16.22
N GLU A 96 -3.02 18.73 -17.43
CA GLU A 96 -4.13 18.58 -18.35
C GLU A 96 -5.20 17.61 -17.82
N ASP A 97 -4.77 16.46 -17.30
CA ASP A 97 -5.67 15.48 -16.71
C ASP A 97 -6.40 16.05 -15.48
N LEU A 98 -5.73 16.89 -14.65
CA LEU A 98 -6.35 17.59 -13.53
C LEU A 98 -7.38 18.63 -13.99
N LYS A 99 -7.06 19.44 -15.00
CA LYS A 99 -7.99 20.46 -15.54
C LYS A 99 -9.28 19.86 -16.07
N ASN A 100 -9.18 18.68 -16.69
CA ASN A 100 -10.30 17.99 -17.32
C ASN A 100 -10.89 16.88 -16.44
N TRP A 101 -10.33 16.64 -15.24
CA TRP A 101 -10.64 15.51 -14.36
C TRP A 101 -10.62 14.16 -15.09
N ASN A 102 -9.58 13.96 -15.91
CA ASN A 102 -9.47 12.87 -16.88
C ASN A 102 -8.72 11.65 -16.29
N PHE A 103 -9.31 11.01 -15.28
CA PHE A 103 -8.71 9.89 -14.54
C PHE A 103 -9.55 8.62 -14.60
N VAL A 104 -8.90 7.50 -14.29
CA VAL A 104 -9.54 6.28 -13.82
C VAL A 104 -9.43 6.24 -12.30
N GLU A 105 -10.54 6.01 -11.60
CA GLU A 105 -10.55 5.78 -10.16
C GLU A 105 -10.19 4.33 -9.87
N ASP A 106 -9.01 4.12 -9.29
CA ASP A 106 -8.54 2.83 -8.82
C ASP A 106 -8.88 2.70 -7.33
N LYS A 107 -10.05 2.09 -7.06
CA LYS A 107 -10.57 1.91 -5.69
C LYS A 107 -10.04 0.62 -5.09
N ARG A 108 -9.46 0.72 -3.89
CA ARG A 108 -8.90 -0.40 -3.14
C ARG A 108 -9.56 -0.49 -1.77
N TRP A 109 -10.02 -1.67 -1.40
CA TRP A 109 -10.47 -1.96 -0.05
C TRP A 109 -9.27 -2.20 0.87
N ILE A 110 -9.48 -2.10 2.19
CA ILE A 110 -8.44 -2.19 3.20
C ILE A 110 -8.83 -3.23 4.27
N LEU A 111 -7.84 -3.74 4.99
CA LEU A 111 -8.05 -4.59 6.15
C LEU A 111 -8.50 -3.75 7.35
N ARG A 112 -9.38 -4.33 8.14
CA ARG A 112 -9.59 -3.96 9.54
C ARG A 112 -8.99 -5.04 10.41
N VAL A 113 -8.09 -4.65 11.32
CA VAL A 113 -7.35 -5.51 12.23
C VAL A 113 -7.70 -5.10 13.65
N GLU A 114 -8.25 -6.04 14.42
CA GLU A 114 -8.70 -5.80 15.79
C GLU A 114 -7.93 -6.71 16.75
N SER A 115 -7.46 -6.16 17.85
CA SER A 115 -6.72 -6.89 18.88
C SER A 115 -6.84 -6.20 20.23
N GLN A 116 -6.23 -6.77 21.28
CA GLN A 116 -6.18 -6.13 22.61
C GLN A 116 -5.41 -4.80 22.63
N VAL A 117 -4.56 -4.53 21.64
CA VAL A 117 -3.80 -3.25 21.55
C VAL A 117 -4.52 -2.18 20.75
N GLY A 118 -5.67 -2.49 20.16
CA GLY A 118 -6.49 -1.53 19.44
C GLY A 118 -7.07 -2.04 18.13
N VAL A 119 -7.63 -1.09 17.37
CA VAL A 119 -8.20 -1.31 16.02
C VAL A 119 -7.36 -0.53 15.01
N PHE A 120 -6.88 -1.23 14.01
CA PHE A 120 -6.00 -0.69 12.98
C PHE A 120 -6.56 -0.95 11.59
N PHE A 121 -6.06 -0.20 10.60
CA PHE A 121 -6.45 -0.34 9.20
C PHE A 121 -5.19 -0.49 8.35
N ALA A 122 -5.13 -1.56 7.55
CA ALA A 122 -4.01 -1.81 6.64
C ALA A 122 -4.45 -1.73 5.18
N ILE A 123 -3.64 -1.06 4.38
CA ILE A 123 -3.80 -0.98 2.92
C ILE A 123 -3.14 -2.20 2.29
N ASN A 124 -1.94 -2.56 2.74
CA ASN A 124 -1.20 -3.73 2.27
C ASN A 124 -1.50 -4.95 3.13
N ASP A 125 -1.00 -4.95 4.38
CA ASP A 125 -0.93 -6.16 5.19
C ASP A 125 -0.94 -5.90 6.70
N ALA A 126 -1.29 -6.98 7.42
CA ALA A 126 -1.08 -7.15 8.85
C ALA A 126 -0.14 -8.33 9.05
N VAL A 127 0.96 -8.11 9.76
CA VAL A 127 2.00 -9.10 10.02
C VAL A 127 2.04 -9.43 11.49
N LEU A 128 1.97 -10.72 11.82
CA LEU A 128 2.26 -11.24 13.14
C LEU A 128 3.64 -11.88 13.09
N GLN A 129 4.60 -11.35 13.83
CA GLN A 129 5.99 -11.78 13.76
C GLN A 129 6.55 -12.02 15.15
N LYS A 130 7.23 -13.18 15.32
CA LYS A 130 7.97 -13.45 16.55
C LYS A 130 9.12 -12.46 16.72
N ASP A 131 9.54 -12.24 17.96
CA ASP A 131 10.76 -11.50 18.23
C ASP A 131 12.00 -12.36 17.89
N VAL A 132 13.13 -11.72 17.64
CA VAL A 132 14.39 -12.41 17.25
C VAL A 132 14.82 -13.47 18.27
N SER A 133 14.57 -13.23 19.57
CA SER A 133 14.93 -14.14 20.65
C SER A 133 13.95 -15.29 20.87
N GLN A 134 12.77 -15.27 20.24
CA GLN A 134 11.76 -16.30 20.39
C GLN A 134 12.05 -17.50 19.50
N LYS A 135 11.66 -18.70 20.00
CA LYS A 135 11.57 -19.89 19.17
C LYS A 135 10.45 -19.71 18.14
N ILE A 136 10.40 -20.61 17.17
CA ILE A 136 9.30 -20.71 16.21
C ILE A 136 7.96 -20.81 16.95
N VAL A 137 6.90 -20.23 16.39
CA VAL A 137 5.62 -20.00 17.06
C VAL A 137 4.50 -20.74 16.33
N ASP A 138 3.52 -21.22 17.10
CA ASP A 138 2.31 -21.83 16.54
C ASP A 138 1.23 -20.77 16.33
N PHE A 139 0.69 -20.75 15.11
CA PHE A 139 -0.46 -19.93 14.74
C PHE A 139 -1.65 -20.82 14.43
N THR A 140 -2.78 -20.53 15.07
CA THR A 140 -4.07 -21.12 14.74
C THR A 140 -4.90 -20.08 14.01
N VAL A 141 -5.28 -20.38 12.77
CA VAL A 141 -6.09 -19.50 11.91
C VAL A 141 -7.48 -20.11 11.76
N GLU A 142 -8.46 -19.52 12.39
CA GLU A 142 -9.86 -19.92 12.36
C GLU A 142 -10.63 -19.08 11.34
N MET A 143 -11.38 -19.72 10.46
CA MET A 143 -12.23 -19.13 9.44
C MET A 143 -13.56 -19.91 9.36
N THR A 144 -14.49 -19.40 8.55
CA THR A 144 -15.80 -20.08 8.36
C THR A 144 -15.63 -21.51 7.85
N ASP A 145 -14.73 -21.71 6.88
CA ASP A 145 -14.51 -22.99 6.22
C ASP A 145 -13.54 -23.92 6.96
N GLY A 146 -13.08 -23.54 8.15
CA GLY A 146 -12.23 -24.42 8.97
C GLY A 146 -11.07 -23.73 9.67
N THR A 147 -10.19 -24.57 10.23
CA THR A 147 -9.04 -24.13 11.02
C THR A 147 -7.75 -24.61 10.37
N PHE A 148 -6.78 -23.70 10.24
CA PHE A 148 -5.45 -23.97 9.71
C PHE A 148 -4.40 -23.73 10.80
N TYR A 149 -3.35 -24.56 10.79
CA TYR A 149 -2.26 -24.48 11.75
C TYR A 149 -0.95 -24.20 11.02
N TYR A 150 -0.20 -23.24 11.55
CA TYR A 150 1.13 -22.90 11.03
C TYR A 150 2.13 -22.93 12.17
N HIS A 151 3.28 -23.50 11.90
CA HIS A 151 4.46 -23.44 12.76
C HIS A 151 5.52 -22.66 12.01
N ALA A 152 5.71 -21.36 12.36
CA ALA A 152 6.40 -20.39 11.53
C ALA A 152 7.02 -19.25 12.35
N ASP A 153 7.91 -18.47 11.75
CA ASP A 153 8.46 -17.25 12.34
C ASP A 153 7.45 -16.10 12.34
N GLY A 154 6.42 -16.20 11.52
CA GLY A 154 5.35 -15.22 11.45
C GLY A 154 4.28 -15.59 10.43
N LEU A 155 3.25 -14.76 10.37
CA LEU A 155 2.13 -14.89 9.45
C LEU A 155 1.74 -13.52 8.91
N VAL A 156 1.57 -13.42 7.61
CA VAL A 156 1.13 -12.20 6.91
C VAL A 156 -0.28 -12.40 6.40
N VAL A 157 -1.19 -11.49 6.73
CA VAL A 157 -2.51 -11.39 6.08
C VAL A 157 -2.52 -10.15 5.22
N SER A 158 -2.64 -10.31 3.90
CA SER A 158 -2.57 -9.21 2.97
C SER A 158 -3.82 -9.04 2.11
N THR A 159 -4.00 -7.80 1.63
CA THR A 159 -4.95 -7.44 0.58
C THR A 159 -4.35 -7.79 -0.78
N PRO A 160 -5.12 -7.75 -1.88
CA PRO A 160 -4.56 -7.80 -3.23
C PRO A 160 -3.51 -6.70 -3.49
N THR A 161 -3.69 -5.53 -2.88
CA THR A 161 -2.71 -4.44 -2.93
C THR A 161 -1.39 -4.85 -2.28
N GLY A 162 -1.46 -5.48 -1.10
CA GLY A 162 -0.30 -5.96 -0.33
C GLY A 162 0.37 -7.20 -0.92
N SER A 163 -0.32 -7.96 -1.79
CA SER A 163 0.25 -9.16 -2.42
C SER A 163 1.53 -8.87 -3.23
N SER A 164 1.70 -7.63 -3.69
CA SER A 164 2.91 -7.16 -4.37
C SER A 164 3.93 -6.50 -3.44
N ALA A 165 3.68 -6.51 -2.11
CA ALA A 165 4.53 -5.94 -1.08
C ALA A 165 5.29 -7.05 -0.29
N TYR A 166 5.08 -7.16 1.02
CA TYR A 166 5.84 -8.10 1.86
C TYR A 166 5.48 -9.56 1.58
N ALA A 167 4.21 -9.87 1.32
CA ALA A 167 3.76 -11.22 0.95
C ALA A 167 4.51 -11.76 -0.28
N LEU A 168 4.78 -10.93 -1.30
CA LEU A 168 5.57 -11.32 -2.47
C LEU A 168 6.99 -11.76 -2.09
N ALA A 169 7.66 -11.04 -1.19
CA ALA A 169 9.00 -11.38 -0.74
C ALA A 169 9.05 -12.72 0.02
N LEU A 170 7.92 -13.17 0.55
CA LEU A 170 7.75 -14.46 1.23
C LEU A 170 7.30 -15.58 0.27
N GLY A 171 7.21 -15.29 -1.03
CA GLY A 171 6.81 -16.27 -2.05
C GLY A 171 5.31 -16.40 -2.25
N GLY A 172 4.52 -15.45 -1.76
CA GLY A 172 3.09 -15.35 -2.02
C GLY A 172 2.76 -14.98 -3.47
N PRO A 173 1.57 -15.33 -3.98
CA PRO A 173 1.15 -15.00 -5.33
C PRO A 173 0.83 -13.51 -5.48
N ILE A 174 1.02 -12.96 -6.69
CA ILE A 174 0.50 -11.64 -7.03
C ILE A 174 -0.99 -11.75 -7.29
N ILE A 175 -1.79 -11.02 -6.53
CA ILE A 175 -3.24 -10.94 -6.68
C ILE A 175 -3.58 -9.61 -7.36
N LEU A 176 -4.32 -9.66 -8.46
CA LEU A 176 -4.75 -8.46 -9.15
C LEU A 176 -5.66 -7.61 -8.26
N PRO A 177 -5.55 -6.28 -8.31
CA PRO A 177 -6.26 -5.39 -7.40
C PRO A 177 -7.78 -5.50 -7.35
N ASN A 178 -8.38 -5.97 -8.43
CA ASN A 178 -9.83 -6.17 -8.57
C ASN A 178 -10.32 -7.52 -8.06
N VAL A 179 -9.43 -8.39 -7.58
CA VAL A 179 -9.81 -9.70 -7.00
C VAL A 179 -10.22 -9.50 -5.54
N GLU A 180 -11.38 -10.03 -5.18
CA GLU A 180 -11.94 -9.96 -3.83
C GLU A 180 -11.44 -11.13 -2.97
N ALA A 181 -10.17 -11.09 -2.56
CA ALA A 181 -9.53 -12.13 -1.78
C ALA A 181 -8.55 -11.58 -0.74
N PHE A 182 -8.37 -12.33 0.37
CA PHE A 182 -7.20 -12.19 1.23
C PHE A 182 -6.12 -13.17 0.79
N GLU A 183 -4.90 -12.85 1.16
CA GLU A 183 -3.78 -13.78 1.12
C GLU A 183 -3.22 -13.97 2.51
N ILE A 184 -3.02 -15.22 2.92
CA ILE A 184 -2.36 -15.60 4.18
C ILE A 184 -1.05 -16.28 3.82
N THR A 185 0.07 -15.65 4.14
CA THR A 185 1.41 -16.11 3.76
C THR A 185 2.26 -16.35 5.02
N PRO A 186 2.75 -17.58 5.25
CA PRO A 186 3.62 -17.88 6.38
C PRO A 186 5.06 -17.38 6.13
N MET A 187 5.72 -16.95 7.20
CA MET A 187 7.13 -16.55 7.21
C MET A 187 7.99 -17.71 7.70
N ALA A 188 8.90 -18.18 6.88
CA ALA A 188 9.83 -19.28 7.21
C ALA A 188 9.13 -20.46 7.93
N PRO A 189 8.09 -21.07 7.33
CA PRO A 189 7.37 -22.17 7.96
C PRO A 189 8.29 -23.39 8.11
N GLN A 190 8.16 -24.13 9.23
CA GLN A 190 8.95 -25.33 9.46
C GLN A 190 8.63 -26.43 8.44
N PHE A 191 7.37 -26.57 8.05
CA PHE A 191 6.96 -27.56 7.07
C PHE A 191 7.11 -27.01 5.65
N LEU A 192 8.02 -27.57 4.87
CA LEU A 192 8.33 -27.12 3.50
C LEU A 192 7.15 -27.22 2.52
N ALA A 193 6.15 -28.04 2.82
CA ALA A 193 4.92 -28.15 2.02
C ALA A 193 3.92 -27.01 2.27
N THR A 194 4.10 -26.22 3.35
CA THR A 194 3.21 -25.10 3.67
C THR A 194 3.29 -24.03 2.57
N ARG A 195 2.13 -23.58 2.12
CA ARG A 195 1.99 -22.58 1.06
C ARG A 195 1.07 -21.45 1.51
N SER A 196 1.17 -20.31 0.82
CA SER A 196 0.19 -19.23 0.96
C SER A 196 -1.20 -19.72 0.59
N LEU A 197 -2.20 -19.26 1.35
CA LEU A 197 -3.62 -19.47 1.06
C LEU A 197 -4.21 -18.19 0.49
N VAL A 198 -5.00 -18.34 -0.56
CA VAL A 198 -5.86 -17.28 -1.10
C VAL A 198 -7.29 -17.63 -0.76
N ILE A 199 -7.97 -16.76 -0.03
CA ILE A 199 -9.30 -16.99 0.52
C ILE A 199 -10.23 -15.83 0.18
N PRO A 200 -11.56 -16.04 0.14
CA PRO A 200 -12.50 -14.97 -0.14
C PRO A 200 -12.39 -13.80 0.84
N SER A 201 -12.53 -12.56 0.36
CA SER A 201 -12.50 -11.36 1.21
C SER A 201 -13.71 -11.22 2.15
N THR A 202 -14.70 -12.09 2.02
CA THR A 202 -15.87 -12.19 2.91
C THR A 202 -15.56 -12.90 4.23
N GLU A 203 -14.44 -13.61 4.31
CA GLU A 203 -14.02 -14.30 5.52
C GLU A 203 -13.76 -13.35 6.70
N LYS A 204 -14.00 -13.88 7.89
CA LYS A 204 -13.56 -13.27 9.15
C LYS A 204 -12.51 -14.17 9.73
N ILE A 205 -11.27 -13.68 9.74
CA ILE A 205 -10.12 -14.45 10.15
C ILE A 205 -9.85 -14.15 11.63
N LYS A 206 -9.82 -15.21 12.45
CA LYS A 206 -9.28 -15.12 13.82
C LYS A 206 -7.94 -15.82 13.85
N ILE A 207 -6.91 -15.15 14.36
CA ILE A 207 -5.57 -15.71 14.52
C ILE A 207 -5.22 -15.72 15.99
N THR A 208 -4.97 -16.89 16.54
CA THR A 208 -4.44 -17.09 17.90
C THR A 208 -3.01 -17.59 17.81
N VAL A 209 -2.16 -17.11 18.71
CA VAL A 209 -0.72 -17.40 18.72
C VAL A 209 -0.35 -18.04 20.05
N SER A 210 0.53 -19.07 20.02
CA SER A 210 0.97 -19.75 21.24
C SER A 210 1.72 -18.81 22.20
N ASP A 211 2.41 -17.81 21.67
CA ASP A 211 3.20 -16.80 22.40
C ASP A 211 2.87 -15.38 21.96
N MET A 212 3.26 -14.38 22.76
CA MET A 212 3.12 -12.98 22.37
C MET A 212 4.03 -12.65 21.19
N VAL A 213 3.46 -12.13 20.10
CA VAL A 213 4.18 -11.73 18.89
C VAL A 213 3.96 -10.25 18.59
N SER A 214 4.86 -9.65 17.83
CA SER A 214 4.69 -8.29 17.36
C SER A 214 3.62 -8.23 16.27
N LEU A 215 2.67 -7.31 16.40
CA LEU A 215 1.73 -6.94 15.35
C LEU A 215 2.27 -5.73 14.59
N VAL A 216 2.44 -5.88 13.29
CA VAL A 216 2.90 -4.83 12.38
C VAL A 216 1.81 -4.58 11.35
N VAL A 217 1.45 -3.32 11.13
CA VAL A 217 0.37 -2.92 10.20
C VAL A 217 0.94 -1.96 9.15
N ASP A 218 1.00 -2.38 7.89
CA ASP A 218 1.65 -1.62 6.80
C ASP A 218 3.05 -1.10 7.17
N GLY A 219 3.86 -1.93 7.84
CA GLY A 219 5.22 -1.60 8.26
C GLY A 219 5.37 -0.89 9.60
N ASP A 220 4.29 -0.46 10.25
CA ASP A 220 4.31 0.19 11.56
C ASP A 220 4.06 -0.85 12.69
N VAL A 221 4.99 -0.98 13.64
CA VAL A 221 4.81 -1.84 14.82
C VAL A 221 3.77 -1.18 15.74
N VAL A 222 2.64 -1.85 15.97
CA VAL A 222 1.52 -1.30 16.75
C VAL A 222 1.40 -1.89 18.15
N GLY A 223 2.08 -2.99 18.43
CA GLY A 223 2.14 -3.60 19.74
C GLY A 223 2.39 -5.11 19.69
N LYS A 224 2.29 -5.77 20.84
CA LYS A 224 2.37 -7.23 20.96
C LYS A 224 1.00 -7.83 21.23
N VAL A 225 0.72 -8.95 20.57
CA VAL A 225 -0.60 -9.58 20.56
C VAL A 225 -0.50 -11.10 20.73
N LYS A 226 -1.57 -11.70 21.27
CA LYS A 226 -1.81 -13.12 21.32
C LYS A 226 -2.99 -13.56 20.45
N GLU A 227 -3.85 -12.62 20.13
CA GLU A 227 -5.04 -12.84 19.33
C GLU A 227 -5.32 -11.62 18.45
N VAL A 228 -5.70 -11.87 17.20
CA VAL A 228 -6.04 -10.83 16.22
C VAL A 228 -7.24 -11.29 15.41
N TYR A 229 -8.15 -10.35 15.16
CA TYR A 229 -9.26 -10.51 14.23
C TYR A 229 -9.00 -9.67 12.99
N VAL A 230 -9.06 -10.27 11.81
CA VAL A 230 -8.86 -9.60 10.53
C VAL A 230 -10.08 -9.77 9.65
N ARG A 231 -10.53 -8.68 9.04
CA ARG A 231 -11.64 -8.70 8.09
C ARG A 231 -11.52 -7.57 7.08
N LYS A 232 -12.24 -7.67 5.97
CA LYS A 232 -12.39 -6.57 5.02
C LYS A 232 -13.09 -5.40 5.70
N CYS A 233 -12.57 -4.19 5.48
CA CYS A 233 -13.20 -2.95 5.90
C CYS A 233 -14.15 -2.44 4.80
N SER A 234 -15.25 -1.78 5.20
CA SER A 234 -16.13 -1.08 4.25
C SER A 234 -15.50 0.20 3.68
N LYS A 235 -14.43 0.71 4.30
CA LYS A 235 -13.69 1.86 3.78
C LYS A 235 -12.88 1.44 2.56
N VAL A 236 -12.83 2.35 1.59
CA VAL A 236 -11.98 2.23 0.41
C VAL A 236 -11.02 3.42 0.34
N ILE A 237 -9.85 3.19 -0.22
CA ILE A 237 -8.94 4.25 -0.67
C ILE A 237 -9.07 4.39 -2.17
N THR A 238 -8.82 5.59 -2.68
CA THR A 238 -8.91 5.88 -4.11
C THR A 238 -7.60 6.45 -4.63
N LEU A 239 -7.06 5.82 -5.66
CA LEU A 239 -5.96 6.35 -6.46
C LEU A 239 -6.52 6.88 -7.77
N LEU A 240 -6.10 8.08 -8.18
CA LEU A 240 -6.37 8.59 -9.52
C LEU A 240 -5.24 8.19 -10.45
N ARG A 241 -5.59 7.50 -11.52
CA ARG A 241 -4.65 6.99 -12.52
C ARG A 241 -4.90 7.65 -13.87
N PRO A 242 -3.87 7.88 -14.68
CA PRO A 242 -4.09 8.24 -16.08
C PRO A 242 -4.89 7.14 -16.79
N LYS A 243 -5.71 7.48 -17.77
CA LYS A 243 -6.47 6.48 -18.55
C LYS A 243 -5.59 5.46 -19.27
N SER A 244 -4.34 5.79 -19.49
CA SER A 244 -3.33 4.88 -20.05
C SER A 244 -2.72 3.91 -19.02
N TYR A 245 -3.12 4.00 -17.74
CA TYR A 245 -2.56 3.14 -16.70
C TYR A 245 -2.94 1.67 -16.92
N ASP A 246 -1.92 0.83 -16.83
CA ASP A 246 -2.04 -0.62 -16.87
C ASP A 246 -1.22 -1.26 -15.73
N PHE A 247 -1.88 -2.05 -14.89
CA PHE A 247 -1.26 -2.73 -13.77
C PHE A 247 -0.19 -3.74 -14.22
N SER A 248 -0.39 -4.37 -15.39
CA SER A 248 0.58 -5.33 -15.93
C SER A 248 1.92 -4.67 -16.25
N THR A 249 1.90 -3.42 -16.69
CA THR A 249 3.11 -2.61 -16.90
C THR A 249 3.84 -2.38 -15.58
N SER A 250 3.12 -2.08 -14.48
CA SER A 250 3.74 -1.93 -13.17
C SER A 250 4.41 -3.22 -12.68
N ILE A 251 3.81 -4.38 -12.94
CA ILE A 251 4.42 -5.69 -12.64
C ILE A 251 5.70 -5.89 -13.46
N LYS A 252 5.66 -5.68 -14.77
CA LYS A 252 6.82 -5.83 -15.66
C LYS A 252 7.97 -4.90 -15.26
N GLU A 253 7.67 -3.64 -14.97
CA GLU A 253 8.67 -2.64 -14.61
C GLU A 253 9.31 -2.90 -13.24
N LYS A 254 8.53 -3.30 -12.25
CA LYS A 254 8.98 -3.43 -10.87
C LYS A 254 9.59 -4.78 -10.54
N ILE A 255 9.00 -5.86 -11.05
CA ILE A 255 9.41 -7.24 -10.73
C ILE A 255 10.28 -7.83 -11.86
N GLY A 256 10.33 -7.18 -13.03
CA GLY A 256 11.05 -7.70 -14.19
C GLY A 256 10.34 -8.88 -14.87
N TYR A 257 9.05 -9.08 -14.57
CA TYR A 257 8.26 -10.19 -15.10
C TYR A 257 8.21 -10.12 -16.63
N GLY A 258 8.71 -11.14 -17.30
CA GLY A 258 8.73 -11.23 -18.76
C GLY A 258 9.86 -10.48 -19.47
N LYS A 259 10.68 -9.68 -18.78
CA LYS A 259 11.81 -8.97 -19.42
C LYS A 259 12.91 -9.88 -19.92
N MET A 260 13.10 -11.05 -19.32
CA MET A 260 14.12 -12.02 -19.75
C MET A 260 13.75 -12.74 -21.06
N LEU A 261 12.46 -12.88 -21.35
CA LEU A 261 12.01 -13.58 -22.58
C LEU A 261 12.13 -12.70 -23.85
N LEU A 262 12.14 -11.36 -23.68
CA LEU A 262 12.24 -10.42 -24.80
C LEU A 262 13.69 -10.12 -25.22
N LYS A 263 14.70 -10.41 -24.39
CA LYS A 263 16.11 -10.18 -24.72
C LYS A 263 16.72 -11.28 -25.59
N ASN A 264 16.10 -12.45 -25.67
CA ASN A 264 16.62 -13.59 -26.46
C ASN A 264 15.95 -13.73 -27.84
N GLY A 265 15.16 -12.75 -28.27
CA GLY A 265 14.44 -12.76 -29.54
C GLY A 265 14.87 -11.69 -30.55
N SER A 266 16.00 -10.98 -30.30
CA SER A 266 16.55 -10.01 -31.24
C SER A 266 18.07 -10.25 -31.37
N GLU A 267 18.44 -11.26 -32.11
CA GLU A 267 19.62 -11.33 -32.97
C GLU A 267 19.17 -11.56 -34.41
#